data_dc13ebdc12f47f617850b122b845f903
#
_entry.id   dc13ebdc12f47f617850b122b845f903
#
_cell.length_a   1.000
_cell.length_b   1.000
_cell.length_c   1.000
_cell.angle_alpha   90.00
_cell.angle_beta   90.00
_cell.angle_gamma   90.00
#
_symmetry.space_group_name_H-M   'P 1'
#
loop_
_entity.id
_entity.type
_entity.pdbx_description
1 polymer ?
#
loop_
_entity_poly.entity_id
_entity_poly.type
_entity_poly.pdbx_seq_one_letter_code
_entity_poly.pdbx_strand_id
1 'polypeptide(L)'
;MKVLVAVKRVIDYNVKVRVKPDNSNVDLANVKMSINPFCEIAVEEAVRLKEAGKASEVVVVSIGPKSVQDQIRAAMAMGADRGIWIETAETELGALSIARLLAQVVKEEQPGLVL
;
A
#
# COMPACT_ATOMS: atom_id res chain seq x y z
N MET A 1 -7.76 -12.14 -15.09
CA MET A 1 -7.33 -12.43 -13.70
C MET A 1 -7.48 -11.19 -12.85
N LYS A 2 -7.68 -11.35 -11.56
CA LYS A 2 -7.60 -10.25 -10.58
C LYS A 2 -6.14 -10.01 -10.19
N VAL A 3 -5.73 -8.76 -10.10
CA VAL A 3 -4.40 -8.38 -9.61
C VAL A 3 -4.55 -7.70 -8.25
N LEU A 4 -3.81 -8.18 -7.25
CA LEU A 4 -3.74 -7.58 -5.93
C LEU A 4 -2.42 -6.83 -5.79
N VAL A 5 -2.48 -5.57 -5.36
CA VAL A 5 -1.29 -4.73 -5.16
C VAL A 5 -1.22 -4.28 -3.71
N ALA A 6 -0.13 -4.59 -3.04
CA ALA A 6 0.13 -4.08 -1.69
C ALA A 6 0.78 -2.70 -1.78
N VAL A 7 0.20 -1.71 -1.11
CA VAL A 7 0.73 -0.34 -1.09
C VAL A 7 1.05 0.08 0.34
N LYS A 8 2.14 0.83 0.50
CA LYS A 8 2.60 1.30 1.81
C LYS A 8 2.59 2.82 1.88
N ARG A 9 2.05 3.35 2.97
CA ARG A 9 2.18 4.76 3.35
C ARG A 9 3.57 5.01 3.91
N VAL A 10 4.30 5.93 3.32
CA VAL A 10 5.66 6.30 3.73
C VAL A 10 5.83 7.82 3.75
N ILE A 11 6.92 8.29 4.36
CA ILE A 11 7.31 9.71 4.25
C ILE A 11 7.58 10.02 2.78
N ASP A 12 7.03 11.15 2.30
CA ASP A 12 7.31 11.62 0.94
C ASP A 12 8.82 11.82 0.75
N TYR A 13 9.34 11.32 -0.35
CA TYR A 13 10.80 11.32 -0.61
C TYR A 13 11.40 12.73 -0.77
N ASN A 14 10.58 13.75 -0.96
CA ASN A 14 11.03 15.16 -0.98
C ASN A 14 11.18 15.75 0.42
N VAL A 15 10.70 15.05 1.46
CA VAL A 15 10.79 15.52 2.85
C VAL A 15 12.16 15.20 3.41
N LYS A 16 12.76 16.19 4.10
CA LYS A 16 13.97 15.97 4.87
C LYS A 16 13.63 15.19 6.14
N VAL A 17 14.04 13.94 6.18
CA VAL A 17 13.80 13.04 7.31
C VAL A 17 14.58 13.48 8.55
N ARG A 18 13.93 13.46 9.70
CA ARG A 18 14.53 13.74 11.01
C ARG A 18 14.34 12.54 11.93
N VAL A 19 15.32 12.30 12.77
CA VAL A 19 15.27 11.28 13.81
C VAL A 19 14.71 11.89 15.09
N LYS A 20 13.90 11.13 15.82
CA LYS A 20 13.40 11.55 17.13
C LYS A 20 14.57 11.81 18.11
N PRO A 21 14.41 12.72 19.08
CA PRO A 21 15.47 13.03 20.04
C PRO A 21 16.01 11.83 20.83
N ASP A 22 15.17 10.80 21.07
CA ASP A 22 15.54 9.57 21.75
C ASP A 22 16.15 8.51 20.84
N ASN A 23 16.35 8.81 19.55
CA ASN A 23 16.86 7.90 18.53
C ASN A 23 16.05 6.60 18.32
N SER A 24 14.80 6.57 18.78
CA SER A 24 13.96 5.36 18.66
C SER A 24 13.45 5.12 17.24
N ASN A 25 13.19 6.19 16.49
CA ASN A 25 12.64 6.11 15.13
C ASN A 25 12.74 7.46 14.43
N VAL A 26 12.32 7.50 13.17
CA VAL A 26 12.15 8.76 12.46
C VAL A 26 10.93 9.52 13.00
N ASP A 27 11.01 10.85 12.97
CA ASP A 27 9.92 11.71 13.40
C ASP A 27 8.89 11.86 12.29
N LEU A 28 7.67 11.39 12.55
CA LEU A 28 6.55 11.44 11.61
C LEU A 28 5.60 12.62 11.89
N ALA A 29 5.87 13.45 12.90
CA ALA A 29 4.99 14.56 13.26
C ALA A 29 5.01 15.64 12.18
N ASN A 30 3.83 16.03 11.69
CA ASN A 30 3.66 17.09 10.68
C ASN A 30 4.49 16.89 9.40
N VAL A 31 4.68 15.63 9.01
CA VAL A 31 5.44 15.27 7.82
C VAL A 31 4.47 14.85 6.72
N LYS A 32 4.71 15.33 5.49
CA LYS A 32 3.95 14.87 4.33
C LYS A 32 4.20 13.39 4.10
N MET A 33 3.12 12.63 4.02
CA MET A 33 3.15 11.20 3.71
C MET A 33 2.67 10.97 2.28
N SER A 34 3.15 9.92 1.66
CA SER A 34 2.76 9.54 0.31
C SER A 34 2.74 8.02 0.14
N ILE A 35 2.28 7.57 -1.01
CA ILE A 35 2.44 6.19 -1.42
C ILE A 35 3.93 5.90 -1.65
N ASN A 36 4.41 4.74 -1.22
CA ASN A 36 5.79 4.33 -1.53
C ASN A 36 5.98 4.33 -3.05
N PRO A 37 7.05 4.97 -3.59
CA PRO A 37 7.27 5.04 -5.03
C PRO A 37 7.32 3.69 -5.74
N PHE A 38 7.86 2.66 -5.09
CA PHE A 38 7.86 1.30 -5.66
C PHE A 38 6.45 0.70 -5.70
N CYS A 39 5.62 1.00 -4.70
CA CYS A 39 4.22 0.59 -4.71
C CYS A 39 3.43 1.31 -5.81
N GLU A 40 3.74 2.58 -6.06
CA GLU A 40 3.14 3.35 -7.15
C GLU A 40 3.45 2.71 -8.51
N ILE A 41 4.69 2.27 -8.72
CA ILE A 41 5.10 1.52 -9.92
C ILE A 41 4.29 0.22 -10.05
N ALA A 42 4.09 -0.49 -8.96
CA ALA A 42 3.29 -1.72 -8.95
C ALA A 42 1.82 -1.48 -9.31
N VAL A 43 1.23 -0.40 -8.80
CA VAL A 43 -0.14 0.02 -9.16
C VAL A 43 -0.22 0.35 -10.64
N GLU A 44 0.73 1.11 -11.16
CA GLU A 44 0.79 1.48 -12.59
C GLU A 44 0.86 0.22 -13.47
N GLU A 45 1.71 -0.74 -13.12
CA GLU A 45 1.81 -1.98 -13.89
C GLU A 45 0.51 -2.79 -13.84
N ALA A 46 -0.16 -2.86 -12.70
CA ALA A 46 -1.45 -3.52 -12.59
C ALA A 46 -2.52 -2.86 -13.47
N VAL A 47 -2.56 -1.53 -13.50
CA VAL A 47 -3.46 -0.77 -14.37
C VAL A 47 -3.15 -1.05 -15.84
N ARG A 48 -1.88 -1.07 -16.23
CA ARG A 48 -1.46 -1.40 -17.60
C ARG A 48 -1.88 -2.82 -18.01
N LEU A 49 -1.77 -3.78 -17.09
CA LEU A 49 -2.26 -5.15 -17.36
C LEU A 49 -3.78 -5.18 -17.59
N LYS A 50 -4.52 -4.35 -16.85
CA LYS A 50 -5.96 -4.21 -17.04
C LYS A 50 -6.28 -3.56 -18.39
N GLU A 51 -5.62 -2.47 -18.76
CA GLU A 51 -5.78 -1.80 -20.04
C GLU A 51 -5.45 -2.72 -21.22
N ALA A 52 -4.47 -3.61 -21.06
CA ALA A 52 -4.11 -4.62 -22.04
C ALA A 52 -5.09 -5.83 -22.07
N GLY A 53 -6.14 -5.83 -21.27
CA GLY A 53 -7.12 -6.92 -21.21
C GLY A 53 -6.62 -8.19 -20.52
N LYS A 54 -5.47 -8.14 -19.86
CA LYS A 54 -4.89 -9.29 -19.14
C LYS A 54 -5.41 -9.40 -17.70
N ALA A 55 -5.75 -8.28 -17.08
CA ALA A 55 -6.39 -8.23 -15.78
C ALA A 55 -7.83 -7.76 -15.91
N SER A 56 -8.73 -8.36 -15.14
CA SER A 56 -10.16 -7.98 -15.07
C SER A 56 -10.43 -6.97 -13.96
N GLU A 57 -9.66 -7.00 -12.90
CA GLU A 57 -9.84 -6.15 -11.73
C GLU A 57 -8.48 -5.89 -11.05
N VAL A 58 -8.28 -4.66 -10.59
CA VAL A 58 -7.12 -4.26 -9.79
C VAL A 58 -7.60 -3.89 -8.40
N VAL A 59 -7.11 -4.63 -7.40
CA VAL A 59 -7.43 -4.40 -5.99
C VAL A 59 -6.17 -3.98 -5.27
N VAL A 60 -6.23 -2.88 -4.53
CA VAL A 60 -5.11 -2.43 -3.70
C VAL A 60 -5.40 -2.70 -2.23
N VAL A 61 -4.37 -3.07 -1.48
CA VAL A 61 -4.46 -3.30 -0.04
C VAL A 61 -3.39 -2.51 0.68
N SER A 62 -3.76 -1.90 1.79
CA SER A 62 -2.82 -1.24 2.69
C SER A 62 -3.12 -1.59 4.15
N ILE A 63 -2.07 -1.74 4.93
CA ILE A 63 -2.13 -2.15 6.33
C ILE A 63 -1.68 -0.95 7.18
N GLY A 64 -2.49 -0.59 8.17
CA GLY A 64 -2.12 0.49 9.07
C GLY A 64 -3.34 1.17 9.71
N PRO A 65 -3.11 2.34 10.34
CA PRO A 65 -4.17 3.16 10.90
C PRO A 65 -5.03 3.79 9.80
N LYS A 66 -6.11 4.45 10.19
CA LYS A 66 -7.07 5.08 9.26
C LYS A 66 -6.42 5.97 8.19
N SER A 67 -5.28 6.59 8.51
CA SER A 67 -4.55 7.47 7.58
C SER A 67 -4.08 6.78 6.29
N VAL A 68 -3.95 5.45 6.26
CA VAL A 68 -3.58 4.72 5.03
C VAL A 68 -4.66 4.79 3.95
N GLN A 69 -5.87 5.19 4.30
CA GLN A 69 -6.94 5.40 3.32
C GLN A 69 -6.57 6.44 2.26
N ASP A 70 -5.75 7.43 2.60
CA ASP A 70 -5.30 8.44 1.65
C ASP A 70 -4.48 7.82 0.52
N GLN A 71 -3.61 6.87 0.85
CA GLN A 71 -2.79 6.15 -0.13
C GLN A 71 -3.62 5.16 -0.95
N ILE A 72 -4.61 4.53 -0.35
CA ILE A 72 -5.56 3.67 -1.07
C ILE A 72 -6.35 4.52 -2.10
N ARG A 73 -6.83 5.70 -1.69
CA ARG A 73 -7.52 6.61 -2.61
C ARG A 73 -6.61 7.10 -3.74
N ALA A 74 -5.34 7.38 -3.44
CA ALA A 74 -4.36 7.75 -4.45
C ALA A 74 -4.19 6.64 -5.49
N ALA A 75 -4.08 5.38 -5.06
CA ALA A 75 -4.00 4.24 -5.94
C ALA A 75 -5.27 4.04 -6.77
N MET A 76 -6.44 4.27 -6.18
CA MET A 76 -7.72 4.22 -6.90
C MET A 76 -7.81 5.34 -7.94
N ALA A 77 -7.29 6.53 -7.65
CA ALA A 77 -7.21 7.63 -8.61
C ALA A 77 -6.30 7.30 -9.80
N MET A 78 -5.31 6.43 -9.62
CA MET A 78 -4.46 5.91 -10.71
C MET A 78 -5.18 4.90 -11.61
N GLY A 79 -6.25 4.27 -11.14
CA GLY A 79 -7.03 3.33 -11.91
C GLY A 79 -7.34 1.98 -11.22
N ALA A 80 -7.00 1.82 -9.95
CA ALA A 80 -7.42 0.66 -9.19
C ALA A 80 -8.95 0.66 -8.97
N ASP A 81 -9.56 -0.50 -8.99
CA ASP A 81 -11.02 -0.65 -8.91
C ASP A 81 -11.55 -0.65 -7.48
N ARG A 82 -10.83 -1.30 -6.56
CA ARG A 82 -11.20 -1.41 -5.14
C ARG A 82 -10.00 -1.24 -4.24
N GLY A 83 -10.26 -0.79 -3.04
CA GLY A 83 -9.26 -0.72 -1.98
C GLY A 83 -9.68 -1.54 -0.77
N ILE A 84 -8.71 -2.19 -0.14
CA ILE A 84 -8.85 -2.92 1.10
C ILE A 84 -7.97 -2.26 2.13
N TRP A 85 -8.56 -1.89 3.26
CA TRP A 85 -7.84 -1.36 4.40
C TRP A 85 -7.83 -2.41 5.51
N ILE A 86 -6.65 -2.88 5.87
CA ILE A 86 -6.45 -3.73 7.04
C ILE A 86 -6.11 -2.81 8.21
N GLU A 87 -7.06 -2.62 9.11
CA GLU A 87 -6.89 -1.74 10.26
C GLU A 87 -5.97 -2.35 11.29
N THR A 88 -4.90 -1.63 11.63
CA THR A 88 -4.02 -1.94 12.75
C THR A 88 -3.76 -0.67 13.54
N ALA A 89 -3.71 -0.78 14.86
CA ALA A 89 -3.31 0.34 15.72
C ALA A 89 -1.80 0.58 15.66
N GLU A 90 -1.03 -0.46 15.36
CA GLU A 90 0.42 -0.39 15.28
C GLU A 90 0.88 0.04 13.89
N THR A 91 1.85 0.94 13.87
CA THR A 91 2.47 1.44 12.64
C THR A 91 3.72 0.67 12.25
N GLU A 92 4.23 -0.17 13.14
CA GLU A 92 5.47 -0.93 12.95
C GLU A 92 5.24 -2.43 13.13
N LEU A 93 4.66 -3.05 12.12
CA LEU A 93 4.57 -4.49 12.03
C LEU A 93 5.83 -5.05 11.37
N GLY A 94 6.33 -6.17 11.89
CA GLY A 94 7.41 -6.90 11.26
C GLY A 94 7.00 -7.50 9.92
N ALA A 95 7.98 -7.79 9.07
CA ALA A 95 7.74 -8.31 7.72
C ALA A 95 6.90 -9.60 7.70
N LEU A 96 7.13 -10.51 8.65
CA LEU A 96 6.36 -11.75 8.73
C LEU A 96 4.89 -11.50 9.08
N SER A 97 4.61 -10.56 9.99
CA SER A 97 3.23 -10.18 10.32
C SER A 97 2.50 -9.60 9.13
N ILE A 98 3.15 -8.71 8.38
CA ILE A 98 2.63 -8.16 7.13
C ILE A 98 2.35 -9.28 6.12
N ALA A 99 3.29 -10.19 5.93
CA ALA A 99 3.13 -11.31 4.99
C ALA A 99 1.93 -12.20 5.36
N ARG A 100 1.71 -12.47 6.65
CA ARG A 100 0.57 -13.25 7.11
C ARG A 100 -0.77 -12.56 6.86
N LEU A 101 -0.84 -11.25 7.08
CA LEU A 101 -2.04 -10.46 6.78
C LEU A 101 -2.33 -10.44 5.28
N LEU A 102 -1.32 -10.25 4.46
CA LEU A 102 -1.45 -10.30 3.01
C LEU A 102 -1.87 -11.69 2.52
N ALA A 103 -1.33 -12.75 3.11
CA ALA A 103 -1.74 -14.13 2.80
C ALA A 103 -3.23 -14.36 3.06
N GLN A 104 -3.77 -13.76 4.11
CA GLN A 104 -5.20 -13.84 4.39
C GLN A 104 -6.03 -13.14 3.31
N VAL A 105 -5.62 -11.97 2.87
CA VAL A 105 -6.26 -11.25 1.77
C VAL A 105 -6.20 -12.06 0.47
N VAL A 106 -5.06 -12.71 0.19
CA VAL A 106 -4.92 -13.60 -0.99
C VAL A 106 -5.91 -14.75 -0.92
N LYS A 107 -6.12 -15.34 0.24
CA LYS A 107 -7.11 -16.42 0.41
C LYS A 107 -8.54 -15.96 0.13
N GLU A 108 -8.88 -14.75 0.56
CA GLU A 108 -10.23 -14.20 0.39
C GLU A 108 -10.47 -13.69 -1.03
N GLU A 109 -9.51 -13.00 -1.62
CA GLU A 109 -9.65 -12.37 -2.93
C GLU A 109 -9.30 -13.26 -4.10
N GLN A 110 -8.53 -14.32 -3.89
CA GLN A 110 -8.11 -15.26 -4.93
C GLN A 110 -7.52 -14.58 -6.17
N PRO A 111 -6.52 -13.69 -6.03
CA PRO A 111 -5.91 -13.03 -7.16
C PRO A 111 -5.09 -14.01 -8.02
N GLY A 112 -4.99 -13.73 -9.31
CA GLY A 112 -4.09 -14.44 -10.20
C GLY A 112 -2.66 -13.93 -10.17
N LEU A 113 -2.47 -12.70 -9.69
CA LEU A 113 -1.16 -12.06 -9.55
C LEU A 113 -1.16 -11.15 -8.33
N VAL A 114 -0.03 -11.14 -7.61
CA VAL A 114 0.23 -10.22 -6.50
C VAL A 114 1.48 -9.41 -6.83
N LEU A 115 1.38 -8.10 -6.71
CA LEU A 115 2.47 -7.14 -6.95
C LEU A 115 2.79 -6.33 -5.71
#